data_5c95ad3cc580f52c2c494fbe7d6a37ae
#
_entry.id   5c95ad3cc580f52c2c494fbe7d6a37ae
#
_cell.length_a   1.000
_cell.length_b   1.000
_cell.length_c   1.000
_cell.angle_alpha   90.00
_cell.angle_beta   90.00
_cell.angle_gamma   90.00
#
_symmetry.space_group_name_H-M   'P 1'
#
loop_
_entity.id
_entity.type
_entity.pdbx_description
1 polymer ?
#
loop_
_entity_poly.entity_id
_entity_poly.type
_entity_poly.pdbx_seq_one_letter_code
_entity_poly.pdbx_strand_id
1 'polypeptide(L)'
;MQEFVADGVVELFAGISRDPDFGLSLAYGMGGTAIEVTRDFALRMLPLREGDAEAMIAETRGAAMLASVRGRPAADVKSVAACLEALADFAQQNADGLDEVDLNPIKALPQGRGCVVVDALIVARAPARG
;
A
#
# COMPACT_ATOMS: atom_id res chain seq x y z
N MET A 1 -10.24 -14.72 -12.00
CA MET A 1 -9.77 -14.60 -13.25
C MET A 1 -8.69 -13.62 -13.42
N GLN A 2 -7.79 -14.01 -14.19
CA GLN A 2 -6.60 -13.24 -14.29
C GLN A 2 -6.56 -12.38 -15.52
N GLU A 3 -7.61 -12.41 -16.28
CA GLU A 3 -7.57 -11.66 -17.51
C GLU A 3 -7.47 -10.17 -17.31
N PHE A 4 -7.98 -9.67 -16.19
CA PHE A 4 -7.89 -8.24 -16.02
C PHE A 4 -6.49 -7.79 -15.65
N VAL A 5 -5.65 -8.68 -15.25
CA VAL A 5 -4.27 -8.30 -15.03
C VAL A 5 -3.62 -7.89 -16.32
N ALA A 6 -4.03 -8.49 -17.42
CA ALA A 6 -3.45 -8.19 -18.71
C ALA A 6 -3.75 -6.78 -19.19
N ASP A 7 -4.75 -6.12 -18.61
CA ASP A 7 -5.11 -4.77 -19.02
C ASP A 7 -4.33 -3.70 -18.29
N GLY A 8 -3.20 -4.05 -17.74
CA GLY A 8 -2.37 -3.08 -17.06
C GLY A 8 -2.73 -2.86 -15.61
N VAL A 9 -3.54 -3.74 -15.04
CA VAL A 9 -3.88 -3.68 -13.63
C VAL A 9 -2.84 -4.41 -12.83
N VAL A 10 -2.30 -3.74 -11.82
CA VAL A 10 -1.27 -4.32 -10.95
C VAL A 10 -1.82 -4.42 -9.54
N GLU A 11 -1.63 -5.55 -8.90
CA GLU A 11 -2.11 -5.76 -7.54
C GLU A 11 -1.02 -5.49 -6.54
N LEU A 12 -1.36 -4.68 -5.55
CA LEU A 12 -0.44 -4.21 -4.53
C LEU A 12 -1.09 -4.42 -3.17
N PHE A 13 -0.29 -4.26 -2.13
CA PHE A 13 -0.83 -4.20 -0.77
C PHE A 13 -0.26 -2.99 -0.05
N ALA A 14 -0.97 -2.54 0.96
CA ALA A 14 -0.47 -1.55 1.90
C ALA A 14 -1.03 -1.90 3.27
N GLY A 15 -0.25 -1.68 4.29
CA GLY A 15 -0.69 -2.02 5.64
C GLY A 15 -0.10 -1.09 6.67
N ILE A 16 -0.84 -0.99 7.77
CA ILE A 16 -0.38 -0.28 8.97
C ILE A 16 -0.27 -1.31 10.07
N SER A 17 0.81 -1.25 10.82
CA SER A 17 0.94 -2.10 12.00
C SER A 17 1.57 -1.31 13.13
N ARG A 18 1.25 -1.72 14.35
CA ARG A 18 1.76 -1.06 15.55
C ARG A 18 2.93 -1.84 16.11
N ASP A 19 4.05 -1.14 16.27
CA ASP A 19 5.19 -1.70 16.96
C ASP A 19 5.13 -1.19 18.40
N PRO A 20 5.28 -2.06 19.41
CA PRO A 20 5.17 -1.62 20.80
C PRO A 20 6.20 -0.57 21.17
N ASP A 21 7.34 -0.56 20.51
CA ASP A 21 8.42 0.36 20.86
C ASP A 21 8.47 1.60 19.98
N PHE A 22 8.06 1.48 18.72
CA PHE A 22 8.28 2.55 17.76
C PHE A 22 7.01 3.17 17.21
N GLY A 23 5.84 2.62 17.54
CA GLY A 23 4.58 3.18 17.08
C GLY A 23 4.13 2.57 15.76
N LEU A 24 3.42 3.36 14.98
CA LEU A 24 2.82 2.86 13.75
C LEU A 24 3.78 2.92 12.58
N SER A 25 3.69 1.93 11.72
CA SER A 25 4.47 1.89 10.50
C SER A 25 3.57 1.56 9.32
N LEU A 26 4.03 1.97 8.14
CA LEU A 26 3.35 1.72 6.87
C LEU A 26 4.21 0.79 6.02
N ALA A 27 3.60 -0.27 5.51
CA ALA A 27 4.24 -1.18 4.58
C ALA A 27 3.53 -1.10 3.24
N TYR A 28 4.27 -1.28 2.17
CA TYR A 28 3.75 -1.26 0.81
C TYR A 28 4.53 -2.27 -0.02
N GLY A 29 3.85 -2.99 -0.88
CA GLY A 29 4.54 -3.91 -1.77
C GLY A 29 3.60 -4.56 -2.76
N MET A 30 4.11 -5.60 -3.42
CA MET A 30 3.31 -6.36 -4.35
C MET A 30 2.31 -7.20 -3.60
N GLY A 31 1.08 -7.24 -4.12
CA GLY A 31 0.01 -7.98 -3.49
C GLY A 31 -0.02 -9.44 -3.91
N GLY A 32 -1.02 -10.15 -3.40
CA GLY A 32 -1.22 -11.54 -3.74
C GLY A 32 -0.16 -12.43 -3.14
N THR A 33 0.05 -13.58 -3.74
CA THR A 33 1.00 -14.55 -3.23
C THR A 33 2.45 -14.19 -3.53
N ALA A 34 2.68 -13.25 -4.42
CA ALA A 34 4.04 -12.91 -4.81
C ALA A 34 4.84 -12.35 -3.64
N ILE A 35 4.17 -11.67 -2.72
CA ILE A 35 4.87 -11.05 -1.60
C ILE A 35 5.59 -12.07 -0.74
N GLU A 36 4.99 -13.24 -0.57
CA GLU A 36 5.58 -14.25 0.29
C GLU A 36 6.86 -14.81 -0.30
N VAL A 37 6.95 -14.82 -1.61
CA VAL A 37 8.10 -15.37 -2.29
C VAL A 37 9.22 -14.35 -2.40
N THR A 38 8.87 -13.14 -2.80
CA THR A 38 9.88 -12.14 -3.14
C THR A 38 10.26 -11.25 -1.98
N ARG A 39 9.35 -11.09 -1.02
CA ARG A 39 9.52 -10.12 0.08
C ARG A 39 9.85 -8.74 -0.45
N ASP A 40 9.16 -8.39 -1.51
CA ASP A 40 9.41 -7.13 -2.18
C ASP A 40 8.48 -6.07 -1.60
N PHE A 41 8.94 -5.41 -0.55
CA PHE A 41 8.13 -4.37 0.08
C PHE A 41 9.01 -3.28 0.65
N ALA A 42 8.39 -2.13 0.90
CA ALA A 42 9.04 -1.00 1.54
C ALA A 42 8.33 -0.71 2.86
N LEU A 43 9.05 -0.12 3.79
CA LEU A 43 8.55 0.14 5.13
C LEU A 43 8.95 1.53 5.57
N ARG A 44 8.03 2.22 6.24
CA ARG A 44 8.31 3.54 6.82
C ARG A 44 7.60 3.67 8.15
N MET A 45 8.31 4.26 9.12
CA MET A 45 7.66 4.66 10.36
C MET A 45 6.83 5.91 10.10
N LEU A 46 5.68 6.01 10.77
CA LEU A 46 4.84 7.19 10.65
C LEU A 46 5.32 8.27 11.63
N PRO A 47 5.12 9.53 11.31
CA PRO A 47 4.44 10.06 10.12
C PRO A 47 5.31 10.04 8.88
N LEU A 48 4.66 9.99 7.74
CA LEU A 48 5.39 10.07 6.47
C LEU A 48 5.87 11.49 6.24
N ARG A 49 7.02 11.60 5.59
CA ARG A 49 7.52 12.87 5.12
C ARG A 49 7.10 13.07 3.68
N GLU A 50 7.19 14.30 3.24
CA GLU A 50 6.91 14.62 1.85
C GLU A 50 7.81 13.77 0.95
N GLY A 51 7.20 13.12 -0.05
CA GLY A 51 7.94 12.28 -0.97
C GLY A 51 8.15 10.85 -0.52
N ASP A 52 7.80 10.51 0.73
CA ASP A 52 8.00 9.15 1.23
C ASP A 52 7.16 8.14 0.47
N ALA A 53 5.92 8.48 0.15
CA ALA A 53 5.05 7.53 -0.54
C ALA A 53 5.64 7.17 -1.91
N GLU A 54 6.07 8.16 -2.66
CA GLU A 54 6.68 7.91 -3.96
C GLU A 54 7.97 7.13 -3.82
N ALA A 55 8.77 7.45 -2.79
CA ALA A 55 10.03 6.76 -2.57
C ALA A 55 9.79 5.29 -2.23
N MET A 56 8.76 4.99 -1.43
CA MET A 56 8.44 3.61 -1.10
C MET A 56 8.10 2.82 -2.34
N ILE A 57 7.30 3.42 -3.22
CA ILE A 57 6.91 2.75 -4.45
C ILE A 57 8.15 2.46 -5.29
N ALA A 58 9.03 3.44 -5.41
CA ALA A 58 10.22 3.32 -6.25
C ALA A 58 11.24 2.32 -5.69
N GLU A 59 11.23 2.10 -4.37
CA GLU A 59 12.18 1.16 -3.74
C GLU A 59 11.89 -0.29 -4.08
N THR A 60 10.67 -0.62 -4.40
CA THR A 60 10.32 -2.01 -4.62
C THR A 60 10.78 -2.46 -5.99
N ARG A 61 11.09 -3.74 -6.12
CA ARG A 61 11.38 -4.31 -7.42
C ARG A 61 10.15 -4.25 -8.31
N GLY A 62 8.99 -4.35 -7.69
CA GLY A 62 7.72 -4.27 -8.40
C GLY A 62 7.49 -2.94 -9.07
N ALA A 63 8.31 -1.92 -8.76
CA ALA A 63 8.19 -0.63 -9.43
C ALA A 63 8.28 -0.79 -10.95
N ALA A 64 9.07 -1.74 -11.41
CA ALA A 64 9.20 -1.99 -12.85
C ALA A 64 7.88 -2.44 -13.46
N MET A 65 7.04 -3.12 -12.69
CA MET A 65 5.74 -3.57 -13.19
C MET A 65 4.74 -2.45 -13.30
N LEU A 66 5.01 -1.34 -12.64
CA LEU A 66 4.14 -0.18 -12.71
C LEU A 66 4.45 0.71 -13.89
N ALA A 67 5.59 0.50 -14.51
CA ALA A 67 5.99 1.30 -15.66
C ALA A 67 5.35 0.77 -16.93
N SER A 68 5.38 1.59 -17.98
CA SER A 68 4.88 1.19 -19.27
C SER A 68 5.77 0.07 -19.84
N VAL A 69 5.16 -1.04 -20.24
CA VAL A 69 5.90 -2.19 -20.75
C VAL A 69 5.15 -2.78 -21.91
N ARG A 70 5.83 -2.92 -23.05
CA ARG A 70 5.32 -3.68 -24.19
C ARG A 70 3.89 -3.33 -24.57
N GLY A 71 3.63 -2.05 -24.73
CA GLY A 71 2.31 -1.60 -25.14
C GLY A 71 1.29 -1.53 -24.01
N ARG A 72 1.65 -2.00 -22.83
CA ARG A 72 0.80 -1.84 -21.67
C ARG A 72 1.06 -0.47 -21.06
N PRO A 73 0.00 0.30 -20.75
CA PRO A 73 0.22 1.62 -20.15
C PRO A 73 0.81 1.50 -18.76
N ALA A 74 1.45 2.55 -18.32
CA ALA A 74 1.93 2.62 -16.94
C ALA A 74 0.75 2.61 -15.99
N ALA A 75 0.96 2.07 -14.79
CA ALA A 75 -0.04 2.14 -13.74
C ALA A 75 -0.09 3.55 -13.17
N ASP A 76 -1.18 3.84 -12.48
CA ASP A 76 -1.41 5.17 -11.91
C ASP A 76 -0.67 5.31 -10.58
N VAL A 77 0.63 5.54 -10.67
CA VAL A 77 1.50 5.63 -9.50
C VAL A 77 1.10 6.80 -8.60
N LYS A 78 0.68 7.90 -9.18
CA LYS A 78 0.25 9.05 -8.38
C LYS A 78 -0.93 8.71 -7.49
N SER A 79 -1.87 7.94 -8.02
CA SER A 79 -3.03 7.53 -7.23
C SER A 79 -2.62 6.55 -6.14
N VAL A 80 -1.67 5.67 -6.42
CA VAL A 80 -1.18 4.76 -5.40
C VAL A 80 -0.48 5.55 -4.29
N ALA A 81 0.37 6.51 -4.65
CA ALA A 81 1.03 7.34 -3.65
C ALA A 81 0.01 8.11 -2.80
N ALA A 82 -1.02 8.65 -3.44
CA ALA A 82 -2.07 9.35 -2.69
C ALA A 82 -2.80 8.41 -1.74
N CYS A 83 -3.00 7.17 -2.15
CA CYS A 83 -3.63 6.17 -1.29
C CYS A 83 -2.75 5.89 -0.07
N LEU A 84 -1.44 5.77 -0.27
CA LEU A 84 -0.53 5.53 0.86
C LEU A 84 -0.54 6.72 1.82
N GLU A 85 -0.56 7.93 1.29
CA GLU A 85 -0.61 9.12 2.13
C GLU A 85 -1.92 9.20 2.90
N ALA A 86 -3.02 8.88 2.25
CA ALA A 86 -4.32 8.88 2.92
C ALA A 86 -4.36 7.82 4.03
N LEU A 87 -3.79 6.66 3.78
CA LEU A 87 -3.73 5.61 4.78
C LEU A 87 -2.88 6.05 5.98
N ALA A 88 -1.74 6.69 5.71
CA ALA A 88 -0.89 7.19 6.78
C ALA A 88 -1.61 8.25 7.60
N ASP A 89 -2.34 9.14 6.94
CA ASP A 89 -3.10 10.18 7.64
C ASP A 89 -4.20 9.57 8.49
N PHE A 90 -4.92 8.59 7.94
CA PHE A 90 -5.95 7.89 8.70
C PHE A 90 -5.35 7.25 9.94
N ALA A 91 -4.20 6.60 9.81
CA ALA A 91 -3.54 5.94 10.93
C ALA A 91 -3.13 6.95 11.99
N GLN A 92 -2.60 8.09 11.57
CA GLN A 92 -2.18 9.12 12.53
C GLN A 92 -3.37 9.71 13.28
N GLN A 93 -4.47 9.94 12.57
CA GLN A 93 -5.67 10.50 13.19
C GLN A 93 -6.32 9.53 14.16
N ASN A 94 -6.07 8.24 14.01
CA ASN A 94 -6.68 7.21 14.83
C ASN A 94 -5.64 6.42 15.62
N ALA A 95 -4.48 7.04 15.86
CA ALA A 95 -3.33 6.31 16.39
C ALA A 95 -3.62 5.60 17.70
N ASP A 96 -4.42 6.21 18.57
CA ASP A 96 -4.67 5.62 19.89
C ASP A 96 -5.60 4.41 19.82
N GLY A 97 -6.40 4.33 18.79
CA GLY A 97 -7.41 3.27 18.69
C GLY A 97 -7.15 2.24 17.62
N LEU A 98 -5.96 2.26 17.02
CA LEU A 98 -5.69 1.45 15.84
C LEU A 98 -4.51 0.51 16.08
N ASP A 99 -4.70 -0.76 15.81
CA ASP A 99 -3.60 -1.72 15.85
C ASP A 99 -3.12 -2.07 14.46
N GLU A 100 -4.02 -2.22 13.52
CA GLU A 100 -3.63 -2.75 12.21
C GLU A 100 -4.62 -2.32 11.15
N VAL A 101 -4.10 -2.04 9.96
CA VAL A 101 -4.90 -1.91 8.75
C VAL A 101 -4.22 -2.75 7.69
N ASP A 102 -5.01 -3.49 6.92
CA ASP A 102 -4.48 -4.29 5.82
C ASP A 102 -5.34 -4.05 4.59
N LEU A 103 -4.75 -3.44 3.58
CA LEU A 103 -5.39 -3.21 2.30
C LEU A 103 -4.75 -4.16 1.29
N ASN A 104 -5.49 -5.22 0.92
CA ASN A 104 -4.91 -6.23 0.05
C ASN A 104 -6.02 -7.02 -0.64
N PRO A 105 -6.15 -6.88 -1.94
CA PRO A 105 -5.28 -6.11 -2.81
C PRO A 105 -5.73 -4.68 -3.01
N ILE A 106 -4.79 -3.86 -3.43
CA ILE A 106 -5.06 -2.57 -4.06
C ILE A 106 -4.79 -2.78 -5.54
N LYS A 107 -5.75 -2.44 -6.38
CA LYS A 107 -5.55 -2.57 -7.82
C LYS A 107 -5.19 -1.22 -8.38
N ALA A 108 -3.97 -1.11 -8.89
CA ALA A 108 -3.52 0.10 -9.58
C ALA A 108 -3.96 -0.01 -11.02
N LEU A 109 -4.78 0.94 -11.45
CA LEU A 109 -5.32 0.96 -12.80
C LEU A 109 -4.36 1.72 -13.72
N PRO A 110 -4.58 1.69 -15.03
CA PRO A 110 -3.72 2.45 -15.93
C PRO A 110 -3.69 3.92 -15.58
N GLN A 111 -2.60 4.57 -15.93
CA GLN A 111 -2.34 5.96 -15.62
C GLN A 111 -3.55 6.83 -15.92
N GLY A 112 -3.94 7.65 -14.98
CA GLY A 112 -5.11 8.51 -15.10
C GLY A 112 -6.42 7.85 -14.68
N ARG A 113 -6.40 6.55 -14.39
CA ARG A 113 -7.61 5.81 -14.05
C ARG A 113 -7.73 5.53 -12.55
N GLY A 114 -6.72 5.85 -11.76
CA GLY A 114 -6.79 5.72 -10.32
C GLY A 114 -6.37 4.37 -9.80
N CYS A 115 -6.77 4.10 -8.57
CA CYS A 115 -6.58 2.78 -7.97
C CYS A 115 -7.81 2.44 -7.14
N VAL A 116 -7.99 1.15 -6.87
CA VAL A 116 -9.16 0.65 -6.15
C VAL A 116 -8.70 -0.26 -5.02
N VAL A 117 -9.14 0.02 -3.81
CA VAL A 117 -8.93 -0.89 -2.69
C VAL A 117 -10.03 -1.93 -2.75
N VAL A 118 -9.63 -3.18 -2.96
CA VAL A 118 -10.61 -4.25 -3.15
C VAL A 118 -11.06 -4.81 -1.81
N ASP A 119 -10.12 -4.91 -0.87
CA ASP A 119 -10.44 -5.47 0.43
C ASP A 119 -9.64 -4.74 1.50
N ALA A 120 -10.26 -4.56 2.65
CA ALA A 120 -9.65 -3.85 3.75
C ALA A 120 -10.01 -4.52 5.07
N LEU A 121 -9.01 -4.69 5.91
CA LEU A 121 -9.20 -5.17 7.27
C LEU A 121 -8.67 -4.11 8.22
N ILE A 122 -9.47 -3.73 9.20
CA ILE A 122 -9.05 -2.76 10.20
C ILE A 122 -9.20 -3.43 11.56
N VAL A 123 -8.12 -3.47 12.32
CA VAL A 123 -8.15 -4.03 13.66
C VAL A 123 -8.02 -2.88 14.65
N ALA A 124 -9.07 -2.70 15.43
CA ALA A 124 -9.09 -1.66 16.46
C ALA A 124 -8.31 -2.14 17.66
N ARG A 125 -7.64 -1.20 18.31
CA ARG A 125 -6.91 -1.49 19.54
C ARG A 125 -7.91 -1.71 20.65
N ALA A 126 -7.69 -2.75 21.45
CA ALA A 126 -8.57 -3.01 22.56
C ALA A 126 -8.51 -1.84 23.55
N PRO A 127 -9.66 -1.44 24.13
CA PRO A 127 -9.63 -0.34 25.08
C PRO A 127 -8.82 -0.71 26.30
N ALA A 128 -8.17 0.31 26.86
CA ALA A 128 -7.42 0.09 28.08
C ALA A 128 -8.38 -0.32 29.20
N ARG A 129 -7.95 -1.25 30.02
CA ARG A 129 -8.71 -1.67 31.19
C ARG A 129 -8.33 -0.75 32.33
N GLY A 130 -9.27 0.03 32.71
CA GLY A 130 -8.99 1.07 33.67
C GLY A 130 -8.79 0.57 35.06
#